data_4c789dd710f92e33902f2377c11f6d34
#
_entry.id   4c789dd710f92e33902f2377c11f6d34
#
_cell.length_a   1.000
_cell.length_b   1.000
_cell.length_c   1.000
_cell.angle_alpha   90.00
_cell.angle_beta   90.00
_cell.angle_gamma   90.00
#
_symmetry.space_group_name_H-M   'P 1'
#
loop_
_entity.id
_entity.type
_entity.pdbx_description
1 polymer ?
#
loop_
_entity_poly.entity_id
_entity_poly.type
_entity_poly.pdbx_seq_one_letter_code
_entity_poly.pdbx_strand_id
1 'polypeptide(L)'
;MKKVFINGYGSIGSRITSFLKDDPEITVMGIGKYSPDEKVGVAISRGLNVYVPERKLNDFSDYKISGSIESALDECDLVIDAAPGGHGYKNKKKLYEPKNIPAIYQGGESIVGDESVSDLLFNSRANYDHALGKKHVMQGSCNVTGMGRILEPLREKFTDKLIRFDVTLVRRWADIEQTEKNVSDTIEMTEKPHHG
;
A
#
# COMPACT_ATOMS: atom_id res chain seq x y z
N MET A 1 -0.98 -22.25 -1.82
CA MET A 1 -0.51 -20.97 -1.26
C MET A 1 -0.45 -19.93 -2.37
N LYS A 2 -0.93 -18.71 -2.12
CA LYS A 2 -0.86 -17.61 -3.09
C LYS A 2 0.48 -16.90 -2.98
N LYS A 3 1.15 -16.69 -4.10
CA LYS A 3 2.42 -15.99 -4.17
C LYS A 3 2.18 -14.47 -4.21
N VAL A 4 2.60 -13.76 -3.17
CA VAL A 4 2.39 -12.32 -3.04
C VAL A 4 3.73 -11.59 -3.13
N PHE A 5 3.78 -10.57 -3.98
CA PHE A 5 4.92 -9.66 -4.10
C PHE A 5 4.59 -8.31 -3.45
N ILE A 6 5.46 -7.80 -2.59
CA ILE A 6 5.28 -6.51 -1.93
C ILE A 6 6.12 -5.45 -2.65
N ASN A 7 5.49 -4.63 -3.46
CA ASN A 7 6.18 -3.60 -4.22
C ASN A 7 6.35 -2.32 -3.38
N GLY A 8 7.50 -2.18 -2.74
CA GLY A 8 7.85 -1.12 -1.81
C GLY A 8 8.10 -1.65 -0.40
N TYR A 9 9.22 -1.27 0.20
CA TYR A 9 9.64 -1.70 1.54
C TYR A 9 9.94 -0.50 2.44
N GLY A 10 8.92 0.37 2.58
CA GLY A 10 8.85 1.45 3.57
C GLY A 10 8.14 1.00 4.84
N SER A 11 7.62 1.95 5.63
CA SER A 11 6.87 1.67 6.86
C SER A 11 5.67 0.73 6.65
N ILE A 12 4.92 0.93 5.57
CA ILE A 12 3.74 0.11 5.27
C ILE A 12 4.17 -1.26 4.75
N GLY A 13 5.00 -1.30 3.72
CA GLY A 13 5.42 -2.55 3.11
C GLY A 13 6.13 -3.50 4.07
N SER A 14 6.98 -2.98 4.96
CA SER A 14 7.67 -3.82 5.96
C SER A 14 6.71 -4.43 6.98
N ARG A 15 5.67 -3.69 7.40
CA ARG A 15 4.63 -4.20 8.31
C ARG A 15 3.75 -5.25 7.63
N ILE A 16 3.31 -4.99 6.40
CA ILE A 16 2.54 -5.96 5.61
C ILE A 16 3.34 -7.26 5.44
N THR A 17 4.61 -7.14 5.06
CA THR A 17 5.51 -8.31 4.94
C THR A 17 5.57 -9.11 6.23
N SER A 18 5.70 -8.43 7.38
CA SER A 18 5.76 -9.09 8.68
C SER A 18 4.45 -9.81 9.05
N PHE A 19 3.30 -9.25 8.68
CA PHE A 19 2.00 -9.90 8.95
C PHE A 19 1.75 -11.09 8.02
N LEU A 20 2.10 -10.98 6.74
CA LEU A 20 1.81 -12.02 5.76
C LEU A 20 2.78 -13.20 5.82
N LYS A 21 3.97 -12.99 6.35
CA LYS A 21 5.01 -14.02 6.41
C LYS A 21 4.58 -15.27 7.19
N ASP A 22 3.74 -15.09 8.20
CA ASP A 22 3.28 -16.16 9.08
C ASP A 22 1.88 -16.70 8.68
N ASP A 23 1.33 -16.23 7.55
CA ASP A 23 0.05 -16.71 7.02
C ASP A 23 0.26 -18.02 6.23
N PRO A 24 -0.44 -19.12 6.61
CA PRO A 24 -0.24 -20.43 5.98
C PRO A 24 -0.76 -20.51 4.53
N GLU A 25 -1.60 -19.56 4.10
CA GLU A 25 -2.16 -19.53 2.75
C GLU A 25 -1.34 -18.68 1.79
N ILE A 26 -0.40 -17.86 2.32
CA ILE A 26 0.36 -16.88 1.57
C ILE A 26 1.85 -17.23 1.57
N THR A 27 2.48 -17.06 0.43
CA THR A 27 3.93 -17.05 0.28
C THR A 27 4.35 -15.65 -0.12
N VAL A 28 5.03 -14.92 0.78
CA VAL A 28 5.69 -13.67 0.42
C VAL A 28 6.92 -14.00 -0.43
N MET A 29 6.82 -13.78 -1.74
CA MET A 29 7.92 -14.06 -2.68
C MET A 29 9.14 -13.17 -2.43
N GLY A 30 8.87 -11.91 -2.08
CA GLY A 30 9.90 -10.92 -1.85
C GLY A 30 9.35 -9.50 -1.86
N ILE A 31 10.26 -8.56 -1.80
CA ILE A 31 9.96 -7.13 -1.71
C ILE A 31 10.65 -6.36 -2.83
N GLY A 32 10.02 -5.29 -3.29
CA GLY A 32 10.58 -4.35 -4.25
C GLY A 32 11.29 -3.18 -3.56
N LYS A 33 12.51 -2.85 -4.02
CA LYS A 33 13.27 -1.67 -3.57
C LYS A 33 13.70 -0.84 -4.77
N TYR A 34 13.63 0.49 -4.59
CA TYR A 34 13.92 1.45 -5.65
C TYR A 34 15.16 2.31 -5.37
N SER A 35 15.70 2.22 -4.16
CA SER A 35 16.90 2.93 -3.71
C SER A 35 17.77 2.01 -2.87
N PRO A 36 19.12 2.06 -3.04
CA PRO A 36 20.08 1.26 -2.27
C PRO A 36 20.35 1.91 -0.91
N ASP A 37 19.37 1.83 -0.01
CA ASP A 37 19.44 2.34 1.35
C ASP A 37 19.66 1.21 2.38
N GLU A 38 19.85 1.55 3.65
CA GLU A 38 20.04 0.62 4.76
C GLU A 38 18.92 -0.43 4.89
N LYS A 39 17.70 -0.11 4.47
CA LYS A 39 16.55 -1.02 4.54
C LYS A 39 16.72 -2.23 3.61
N VAL A 40 17.59 -2.14 2.60
CA VAL A 40 17.95 -3.29 1.76
C VAL A 40 18.67 -4.35 2.60
N GLY A 41 19.70 -3.92 3.34
CA GLY A 41 20.44 -4.82 4.24
C GLY A 41 19.54 -5.42 5.33
N VAL A 42 18.65 -4.61 5.89
CA VAL A 42 17.65 -5.08 6.87
C VAL A 42 16.72 -6.14 6.28
N ALA A 43 16.23 -5.94 5.06
CA ALA A 43 15.37 -6.93 4.41
C ALA A 43 16.11 -8.26 4.16
N ILE A 44 17.34 -8.19 3.66
CA ILE A 44 18.19 -9.37 3.42
C ILE A 44 18.47 -10.12 4.74
N SER A 45 18.81 -9.40 5.82
CA SER A 45 19.08 -10.01 7.13
C SER A 45 17.86 -10.71 7.74
N ARG A 46 16.66 -10.29 7.35
CA ARG A 46 15.38 -10.93 7.72
C ARG A 46 15.02 -12.13 6.82
N GLY A 47 15.90 -12.50 5.90
CA GLY A 47 15.69 -13.61 4.98
C GLY A 47 14.72 -13.31 3.84
N LEU A 48 14.47 -12.02 3.53
CA LEU A 48 13.58 -11.64 2.44
C LEU A 48 14.35 -11.60 1.12
N ASN A 49 13.70 -12.06 0.06
CA ASN A 49 14.16 -11.84 -1.30
C ASN A 49 13.94 -10.36 -1.67
N VAL A 50 15.00 -9.71 -2.13
CA VAL A 50 14.95 -8.30 -2.54
C VAL A 50 15.06 -8.22 -4.06
N TYR A 51 14.10 -7.56 -4.67
CA TYR A 51 14.04 -7.30 -6.10
C TYR A 51 14.12 -5.81 -6.36
N VAL A 52 14.76 -5.43 -7.46
CA VAL A 52 14.94 -4.02 -7.84
C VAL A 52 14.54 -3.83 -9.31
N PRO A 53 14.20 -2.61 -9.75
CA PRO A 53 13.93 -2.38 -11.17
C PRO A 53 15.10 -2.87 -12.03
N GLU A 54 14.84 -3.55 -13.15
CA GLU A 54 15.87 -4.10 -14.03
C GLU A 54 16.92 -3.05 -14.41
N ARG A 55 16.48 -1.85 -14.73
CA ARG A 55 17.36 -0.70 -15.06
C ARG A 55 18.26 -0.23 -13.91
N LYS A 56 18.02 -0.68 -12.67
CA LYS A 56 18.74 -0.29 -11.46
C LYS A 56 19.59 -1.41 -10.85
N LEU A 57 19.70 -2.55 -11.50
CA LEU A 57 20.47 -3.68 -11.00
C LEU A 57 21.90 -3.27 -10.59
N ASN A 58 22.55 -2.43 -11.38
CA ASN A 58 23.92 -1.98 -11.12
C ASN A 58 24.01 -1.05 -9.90
N ASP A 59 22.94 -0.30 -9.56
CA ASP A 59 22.92 0.59 -8.40
C ASP A 59 22.97 -0.21 -7.08
N PHE A 60 22.64 -1.49 -7.13
CA PHE A 60 22.57 -2.39 -5.96
C PHE A 60 23.70 -3.42 -5.91
N SER A 61 24.83 -3.18 -6.60
CA SER A 61 25.97 -4.09 -6.67
C SER A 61 26.51 -4.52 -5.31
N ASP A 62 26.38 -3.66 -4.28
CA ASP A 62 26.86 -3.94 -2.92
C ASP A 62 25.92 -4.85 -2.10
N TYR A 63 24.77 -5.21 -2.67
CA TYR A 63 23.75 -6.00 -2.00
C TYR A 63 23.48 -7.32 -2.72
N LYS A 64 23.23 -8.39 -1.95
CA LYS A 64 22.75 -9.66 -2.50
C LYS A 64 21.27 -9.55 -2.85
N ILE A 65 20.96 -9.08 -4.04
CA ILE A 65 19.57 -9.02 -4.56
C ILE A 65 19.18 -10.33 -5.23
N SER A 66 17.86 -10.58 -5.31
CA SER A 66 17.30 -11.83 -5.86
C SER A 66 16.98 -11.73 -7.36
N GLY A 67 16.90 -10.52 -7.90
CA GLY A 67 16.63 -10.29 -9.32
C GLY A 67 15.89 -8.97 -9.58
N SER A 68 15.26 -8.89 -10.76
CA SER A 68 14.48 -7.71 -11.12
C SER A 68 13.04 -7.81 -10.64
N ILE A 69 12.40 -6.64 -10.38
CA ILE A 69 10.96 -6.55 -10.07
C ILE A 69 10.18 -7.17 -11.23
N GLU A 70 10.60 -6.88 -12.45
CA GLU A 70 9.96 -7.38 -13.66
C GLU A 70 9.94 -8.93 -13.70
N SER A 71 11.02 -9.58 -13.28
CA SER A 71 11.08 -11.06 -13.20
C SER A 71 10.24 -11.62 -12.04
N ALA A 72 10.23 -10.95 -10.89
CA ALA A 72 9.39 -11.37 -9.76
C ALA A 72 7.89 -11.32 -10.10
N LEU A 73 7.49 -10.35 -10.90
CA LEU A 73 6.10 -10.20 -11.34
C LEU A 73 5.64 -11.31 -12.27
N ASP A 74 6.52 -11.98 -12.99
CA ASP A 74 6.16 -13.13 -13.85
C ASP A 74 5.76 -14.37 -13.04
N GLU A 75 6.11 -14.41 -11.76
CA GLU A 75 5.88 -15.56 -10.90
C GLU A 75 4.86 -15.33 -9.80
N CYS A 76 4.39 -14.09 -9.60
CA CYS A 76 3.46 -13.77 -8.51
C CYS A 76 1.99 -13.85 -8.93
N ASP A 77 1.13 -14.18 -7.97
CA ASP A 77 -0.34 -14.21 -8.15
C ASP A 77 -0.97 -12.84 -7.84
N LEU A 78 -0.33 -12.04 -6.99
CA LEU A 78 -0.86 -10.78 -6.48
C LEU A 78 0.28 -9.84 -6.09
N VAL A 79 0.10 -8.56 -6.38
CA VAL A 79 0.97 -7.50 -5.88
C VAL A 79 0.27 -6.71 -4.78
N ILE A 80 0.99 -6.41 -3.70
CA ILE A 80 0.61 -5.34 -2.79
C ILE A 80 1.53 -4.17 -3.06
N ASP A 81 1.00 -3.11 -3.67
CA ASP A 81 1.75 -1.91 -3.98
C ASP A 81 1.78 -0.98 -2.76
N ALA A 82 2.93 -0.92 -2.13
CA ALA A 82 3.23 -0.06 -0.99
C ALA A 82 4.29 1.01 -1.36
N ALA A 83 4.38 1.35 -2.64
CA ALA A 83 5.20 2.44 -3.13
C ALA A 83 4.70 3.80 -2.59
N PRO A 84 5.55 4.84 -2.57
CA PRO A 84 5.10 6.19 -2.22
C PRO A 84 3.96 6.67 -3.11
N GLY A 85 3.08 7.53 -2.55
CA GLY A 85 1.93 8.08 -3.28
C GLY A 85 2.29 8.67 -4.64
N GLY A 86 1.42 8.48 -5.63
CA GLY A 86 1.60 8.88 -7.03
C GLY A 86 2.46 7.91 -7.87
N HIS A 87 3.00 6.86 -7.28
CA HIS A 87 3.73 5.82 -8.01
C HIS A 87 2.84 4.63 -8.41
N GLY A 88 1.79 4.35 -7.66
CA GLY A 88 0.91 3.21 -7.89
C GLY A 88 0.27 3.22 -9.29
N TYR A 89 -0.19 4.37 -9.77
CA TYR A 89 -0.73 4.49 -11.13
C TYR A 89 0.32 4.16 -12.20
N LYS A 90 1.56 4.66 -12.04
CA LYS A 90 2.65 4.36 -12.97
C LYS A 90 3.01 2.89 -12.96
N ASN A 91 3.04 2.29 -11.76
CA ASN A 91 3.29 0.86 -11.59
C ASN A 91 2.17 0.03 -12.22
N LYS A 92 0.90 0.41 -11.99
CA LYS A 92 -0.26 -0.20 -12.64
C LYS A 92 -0.09 -0.27 -14.15
N LYS A 93 0.17 0.87 -14.77
CA LYS A 93 0.27 0.98 -16.24
C LYS A 93 1.48 0.28 -16.84
N LYS A 94 2.64 0.36 -16.16
CA LYS A 94 3.90 -0.15 -16.71
C LYS A 94 4.21 -1.58 -16.32
N LEU A 95 3.74 -2.03 -15.15
CA LEU A 95 4.15 -3.31 -14.58
C LEU A 95 2.98 -4.31 -14.47
N TYR A 96 1.82 -3.89 -13.94
CA TYR A 96 0.78 -4.85 -13.56
C TYR A 96 -0.21 -5.14 -14.69
N GLU A 97 -0.74 -4.10 -15.35
CA GLU A 97 -1.68 -4.28 -16.46
C GLU A 97 -1.10 -5.08 -17.64
N PRO A 98 0.15 -4.81 -18.10
CA PRO A 98 0.73 -5.58 -19.21
C PRO A 98 0.88 -7.08 -18.90
N LYS A 99 1.07 -7.41 -17.63
CA LYS A 99 1.20 -8.79 -17.14
C LYS A 99 -0.12 -9.36 -16.62
N ASN A 100 -1.20 -8.58 -16.65
CA ASN A 100 -2.52 -8.97 -16.16
C ASN A 100 -2.54 -9.39 -14.66
N ILE A 101 -1.68 -8.80 -13.84
CA ILE A 101 -1.51 -9.13 -12.42
C ILE A 101 -2.46 -8.29 -11.57
N PRO A 102 -3.23 -8.91 -10.65
CA PRO A 102 -4.02 -8.18 -9.66
C PRO A 102 -3.13 -7.39 -8.70
N ALA A 103 -3.62 -6.22 -8.25
CA ALA A 103 -2.88 -5.40 -7.28
C ALA A 103 -3.77 -4.74 -6.24
N ILE A 104 -3.25 -4.66 -5.01
CA ILE A 104 -3.83 -3.90 -3.90
C ILE A 104 -2.92 -2.71 -3.62
N TYR A 105 -3.45 -1.49 -3.74
CA TYR A 105 -2.70 -0.25 -3.52
C TYR A 105 -2.89 0.26 -2.09
N GLN A 106 -1.80 0.69 -1.45
CA GLN A 106 -1.77 1.08 -0.04
C GLN A 106 -1.76 2.59 0.12
N GLY A 107 -2.91 3.23 -0.06
CA GLY A 107 -3.10 4.64 0.26
C GLY A 107 -2.28 5.65 -0.55
N GLY A 108 -2.74 6.89 -0.58
CA GLY A 108 -2.05 7.95 -1.28
C GLY A 108 -2.19 7.97 -2.80
N GLU A 109 -2.94 7.03 -3.35
CA GLU A 109 -3.28 6.97 -4.77
C GLU A 109 -4.69 7.53 -5.04
N SER A 110 -5.01 7.81 -6.30
CA SER A 110 -6.35 8.27 -6.70
C SER A 110 -7.26 7.11 -7.08
N ILE A 111 -8.54 7.24 -6.76
CA ILE A 111 -9.63 6.39 -7.27
C ILE A 111 -10.55 7.13 -8.24
N VAL A 112 -10.22 8.39 -8.55
CA VAL A 112 -10.99 9.24 -9.45
C VAL A 112 -10.09 9.86 -10.52
N GLY A 113 -10.67 10.19 -11.66
CA GLY A 113 -9.97 10.78 -12.79
C GLY A 113 -9.07 9.80 -13.56
N ASP A 114 -8.27 10.36 -14.46
CA ASP A 114 -7.49 9.57 -15.43
C ASP A 114 -6.33 8.78 -14.82
N GLU A 115 -5.84 9.21 -13.67
CA GLU A 115 -4.77 8.54 -12.94
C GLU A 115 -5.30 7.61 -11.83
N SER A 116 -6.53 7.16 -11.95
CA SER A 116 -7.14 6.23 -11.00
C SER A 116 -6.45 4.86 -11.02
N VAL A 117 -6.08 4.37 -9.84
CA VAL A 117 -5.54 3.00 -9.69
C VAL A 117 -6.64 1.96 -9.57
N SER A 118 -7.84 2.35 -9.11
CA SER A 118 -8.97 1.46 -8.89
C SER A 118 -10.28 2.26 -8.90
N ASP A 119 -11.38 1.59 -9.19
CA ASP A 119 -12.73 2.10 -9.05
C ASP A 119 -13.34 1.78 -7.67
N LEU A 120 -12.59 1.13 -6.80
CA LEU A 120 -13.01 0.75 -5.47
C LEU A 120 -12.04 1.21 -4.39
N LEU A 121 -12.54 2.07 -3.48
CA LEU A 121 -11.92 2.32 -2.20
C LEU A 121 -12.33 1.21 -1.24
N PHE A 122 -11.39 0.32 -0.95
CA PHE A 122 -11.64 -0.90 -0.20
C PHE A 122 -11.54 -0.66 1.31
N ASN A 123 -12.48 -1.22 2.02
CA ASN A 123 -12.42 -1.40 3.48
C ASN A 123 -12.98 -2.78 3.83
N SER A 124 -12.18 -3.62 4.46
CA SER A 124 -12.55 -5.01 4.76
C SER A 124 -13.81 -5.16 5.61
N ARG A 125 -14.20 -4.14 6.40
CA ARG A 125 -15.42 -4.17 7.19
C ARG A 125 -16.63 -3.64 6.44
N ALA A 126 -16.43 -2.68 5.55
CA ALA A 126 -17.54 -1.96 4.92
C ALA A 126 -17.98 -2.53 3.57
N ASN A 127 -17.03 -3.04 2.77
CA ASN A 127 -17.34 -3.42 1.39
C ASN A 127 -16.50 -4.58 0.85
N TYR A 128 -16.24 -5.57 1.71
CA TYR A 128 -15.43 -6.74 1.35
C TYR A 128 -15.94 -7.43 0.08
N ASP A 129 -17.26 -7.68 0.02
CA ASP A 129 -17.87 -8.41 -1.10
C ASP A 129 -17.73 -7.66 -2.43
N HIS A 130 -17.67 -6.33 -2.41
CA HIS A 130 -17.47 -5.52 -3.61
C HIS A 130 -16.06 -5.65 -4.19
N ALA A 131 -15.09 -6.10 -3.39
CA ALA A 131 -13.71 -6.31 -3.85
C ALA A 131 -13.51 -7.67 -4.53
N LEU A 132 -14.41 -8.62 -4.26
CA LEU A 132 -14.28 -9.97 -4.82
C LEU A 132 -14.32 -9.94 -6.35
N GLY A 133 -13.33 -10.54 -6.97
CA GLY A 133 -13.18 -10.59 -8.43
C GLY A 133 -12.62 -9.32 -9.08
N LYS A 134 -12.37 -8.24 -8.33
CA LYS A 134 -11.69 -7.06 -8.87
C LYS A 134 -10.19 -7.29 -8.98
N LYS A 135 -9.62 -6.84 -10.11
CA LYS A 135 -8.17 -6.93 -10.33
C LYS A 135 -7.38 -5.88 -9.57
N HIS A 136 -7.94 -4.70 -9.41
CA HIS A 136 -7.29 -3.58 -8.77
C HIS A 136 -8.20 -3.02 -7.69
N VAL A 137 -7.69 -2.97 -6.46
CA VAL A 137 -8.38 -2.35 -5.32
C VAL A 137 -7.44 -1.42 -4.58
N MET A 138 -7.97 -0.32 -4.07
CA MET A 138 -7.20 0.63 -3.28
C MET A 138 -7.63 0.56 -1.82
N GLN A 139 -6.70 0.31 -0.93
CA GLN A 139 -6.89 0.47 0.51
C GLN A 139 -6.80 1.97 0.83
N GLY A 140 -7.79 2.50 1.52
CA GLY A 140 -7.77 3.88 1.99
C GLY A 140 -6.66 4.15 3.01
N SER A 141 -6.40 5.42 3.26
CA SER A 141 -5.46 5.82 4.32
C SER A 141 -5.86 5.24 5.68
N CYS A 142 -4.93 5.24 6.64
CA CYS A 142 -5.21 4.76 8.00
C CYS A 142 -6.42 5.45 8.63
N ASN A 143 -6.61 6.75 8.35
CA ASN A 143 -7.76 7.52 8.83
C ASN A 143 -9.07 7.05 8.20
N VAL A 144 -9.09 6.92 6.87
CA VAL A 144 -10.27 6.43 6.12
C VAL A 144 -10.62 5.00 6.53
N THR A 145 -9.61 4.15 6.66
CA THR A 145 -9.78 2.76 7.12
C THR A 145 -10.35 2.72 8.54
N GLY A 146 -9.82 3.53 9.46
CA GLY A 146 -10.32 3.63 10.83
C GLY A 146 -11.77 4.12 10.88
N MET A 147 -12.10 5.18 10.13
CA MET A 147 -13.47 5.69 10.04
C MET A 147 -14.43 4.63 9.50
N GLY A 148 -14.09 3.96 8.41
CA GLY A 148 -14.95 2.92 7.82
C GLY A 148 -15.24 1.78 8.78
N ARG A 149 -14.27 1.37 9.59
CA ARG A 149 -14.44 0.32 10.61
C ARG A 149 -15.38 0.71 11.75
N ILE A 150 -15.53 2.00 12.02
CA ILE A 150 -16.45 2.52 13.05
C ILE A 150 -17.81 2.82 12.44
N LEU A 151 -17.83 3.47 11.28
CA LEU A 151 -19.08 3.91 10.64
C LEU A 151 -19.96 2.75 10.20
N GLU A 152 -19.38 1.68 9.68
CA GLU A 152 -20.16 0.58 9.16
C GLU A 152 -21.00 -0.14 10.25
N PRO A 153 -20.45 -0.52 11.41
CA PRO A 153 -21.27 -1.05 12.50
C PRO A 153 -22.36 -0.07 12.98
N LEU A 154 -22.10 1.22 12.96
CA LEU A 154 -23.10 2.22 13.31
C LEU A 154 -24.22 2.31 12.27
N ARG A 155 -23.86 2.28 10.99
CA ARG A 155 -24.82 2.23 9.87
C ARG A 155 -25.70 0.97 9.98
N GLU A 156 -25.10 -0.21 10.19
CA GLU A 156 -25.83 -1.45 10.36
C GLU A 156 -26.82 -1.38 11.53
N LYS A 157 -26.40 -0.80 12.67
CA LYS A 157 -27.21 -0.73 13.87
C LYS A 157 -28.32 0.31 13.83
N PHE A 158 -28.05 1.47 13.23
CA PHE A 158 -28.95 2.62 13.26
C PHE A 158 -29.67 2.87 11.94
N THR A 159 -29.21 2.24 10.86
CA THR A 159 -29.81 2.29 9.51
C THR A 159 -30.20 3.71 9.11
N ASP A 160 -31.49 3.97 8.87
CA ASP A 160 -32.01 5.26 8.40
C ASP A 160 -32.07 6.37 9.49
N LYS A 161 -31.65 6.05 10.71
CA LYS A 161 -31.62 7.01 11.83
C LYS A 161 -30.31 7.78 11.91
N LEU A 162 -29.27 7.35 11.19
CA LEU A 162 -28.00 8.05 11.16
C LEU A 162 -28.06 9.19 10.13
N ILE A 163 -28.26 10.42 10.59
CA ILE A 163 -28.46 11.60 9.74
C ILE A 163 -27.12 12.30 9.46
N ARG A 164 -26.22 12.29 10.43
CA ARG A 164 -24.95 13.01 10.34
C ARG A 164 -23.86 12.34 11.16
N PHE A 165 -22.65 12.46 10.67
CA PHE A 165 -21.46 11.99 11.35
C PHE A 165 -20.37 13.09 11.29
N ASP A 166 -19.93 13.55 12.44
CA ASP A 166 -18.84 14.53 12.54
C ASP A 166 -17.60 13.84 13.09
N VAL A 167 -16.48 14.01 12.40
CA VAL A 167 -15.21 13.38 12.76
C VAL A 167 -14.15 14.44 12.99
N THR A 168 -13.51 14.38 14.15
CA THR A 168 -12.31 15.15 14.44
C THR A 168 -11.10 14.26 14.41
N LEU A 169 -10.15 14.51 13.51
CA LEU A 169 -8.90 13.77 13.38
C LEU A 169 -7.80 14.54 14.11
N VAL A 170 -7.30 13.96 15.19
CA VAL A 170 -6.09 14.44 15.86
C VAL A 170 -4.90 13.66 15.31
N ARG A 171 -4.07 14.32 14.52
CA ARG A 171 -2.88 13.71 13.93
C ARG A 171 -1.67 13.97 14.82
N ARG A 172 -0.83 12.95 14.99
CA ARG A 172 0.48 13.15 15.59
C ARG A 172 1.34 14.04 14.69
N TRP A 173 2.30 14.71 15.28
CA TRP A 173 3.23 15.62 14.59
C TRP A 173 3.87 14.98 13.37
N ALA A 174 4.59 13.87 13.55
CA ALA A 174 5.24 13.17 12.45
C ALA A 174 5.27 11.66 12.68
N ASP A 175 5.30 10.89 11.61
CA ASP A 175 5.81 9.53 11.66
C ASP A 175 7.32 9.59 11.84
N ILE A 176 7.87 8.66 12.63
CA ILE A 176 9.31 8.58 12.96
C ILE A 176 10.18 8.58 11.69
N GLU A 177 9.65 8.13 10.57
CA GLU A 177 10.34 8.04 9.29
C GLU A 177 10.06 9.23 8.34
N GLN A 178 9.29 10.24 8.76
CA GLN A 178 8.99 11.43 7.96
C GLN A 178 9.87 12.61 8.37
N THR A 179 11.17 12.49 8.20
CA THR A 179 12.15 13.52 8.59
C THR A 179 12.14 14.76 7.70
N GLU A 180 11.52 14.71 6.51
CA GLU A 180 11.60 15.79 5.51
C GLU A 180 10.38 16.70 5.47
N LYS A 181 9.32 16.44 6.22
CA LYS A 181 8.18 17.34 6.27
C LYS A 181 8.36 18.33 7.40
N ASN A 182 8.37 19.62 7.07
CA ASN A 182 8.14 20.69 8.05
C ASN A 182 6.77 20.46 8.69
N VAL A 183 6.76 19.81 9.82
CA VAL A 183 5.56 19.61 10.62
C VAL A 183 5.51 20.77 11.58
N SER A 184 4.47 21.58 11.50
CA SER A 184 4.25 22.68 12.42
C SER A 184 4.03 22.16 13.84
N ASP A 185 4.58 22.86 14.83
CA ASP A 185 4.36 22.59 16.26
C ASP A 185 2.92 22.96 16.67
N THR A 186 2.17 23.58 15.78
CA THR A 186 0.80 24.02 15.99
C THR A 186 -0.18 23.14 15.22
N ILE A 187 -1.40 23.02 15.75
CA ILE A 187 -2.52 22.42 15.02
C ILE A 187 -2.91 23.40 13.92
N GLU A 188 -2.53 23.10 12.69
CA GLU A 188 -3.02 23.84 11.54
C GLU A 188 -4.39 23.32 11.14
N MET A 189 -5.37 24.20 11.20
CA MET A 189 -6.68 23.99 10.59
C MET A 189 -6.53 24.25 9.09
N THR A 190 -6.46 23.20 8.28
CA THR A 190 -6.47 23.35 6.83
C THR A 190 -7.90 23.25 6.31
N GLU A 191 -8.36 24.25 5.58
CA GLU A 191 -9.65 24.24 4.88
C GLU A 191 -9.63 23.34 3.61
N LYS A 192 -8.47 22.80 3.25
CA LYS A 192 -8.35 21.93 2.10
C LYS A 192 -8.81 20.52 2.45
N PRO A 193 -9.76 19.95 1.69
CA PRO A 193 -10.12 18.55 1.88
C PRO A 193 -8.89 17.67 1.67
N HIS A 194 -8.53 16.90 2.69
CA HIS A 194 -7.54 15.86 2.55
C HIS A 194 -8.18 14.67 1.82
N HIS A 195 -7.76 14.44 0.61
CA HIS A 195 -8.00 13.17 -0.06
C HIS A 195 -7.03 12.16 0.57
N GLY A 196 -7.56 11.34 1.47
CA GLY A 196 -6.83 10.20 2.04
C GLY A 196 -7.09 8.96 1.27
#